data_378deef3d6c0ec8dd24453d48531b868
#
_entry.id   378deef3d6c0ec8dd24453d48531b868
#
_cell.length_a   1.000
_cell.length_b   1.000
_cell.length_c   1.000
_cell.angle_alpha   90.00
_cell.angle_beta   90.00
_cell.angle_gamma   90.00
#
_symmetry.space_group_name_H-M   'P 1'
#
loop_
_entity.id
_entity.type
_entity.pdbx_description
1 polymer ?
#
loop_
_entity_poly.entity_id
_entity_poly.type
_entity_poly.pdbx_seq_one_letter_code
_entity_poly.pdbx_strand_id
1 'polypeptide(L)'
;FISNIIEKIIAYGYDGVDIDWEHPQTVQQRNNLTYFIEELDSTLDNLDPEFLITMAVPISNWAGQWYDFSNLRPHVDFFNAMTYDIHGGWSSHAGHNSPLYQSPPGDADGSIETGINYLVNTRGLPEEKINMGIPFWGKKYNASSINGSFTGSVIDMHYSEILPLVADGWTYQWDDVAKCPYLIKDDQSKIITYDNPLSIQHKCEYAKNRTLGGVMVWALGYDDMSSDESLTGAINLYWLNIEKSKKSVLPEEIELNTYPNPFNPKMKI
;
A
#
# COMPACT_ATOMS: atom_id res chain seq x y z
N PHE A 1 -2.35 5.51 26.96
CA PHE A 1 -2.35 4.90 25.64
C PHE A 1 -0.95 4.40 25.27
N ILE A 2 0.09 5.26 25.34
CA ILE A 2 1.49 4.91 25.04
C ILE A 2 1.96 3.71 25.87
N SER A 3 1.67 3.67 27.17
CA SER A 3 2.04 2.54 28.04
C SER A 3 1.53 1.19 27.52
N ASN A 4 0.32 1.18 26.93
CA ASN A 4 -0.25 -0.05 26.37
C ASN A 4 0.45 -0.46 25.05
N ILE A 5 0.91 0.51 24.25
CA ILE A 5 1.72 0.24 23.05
C ILE A 5 3.03 -0.42 23.46
N ILE A 6 3.75 0.18 24.40
CA ILE A 6 5.02 -0.32 24.93
C ILE A 6 4.85 -1.73 25.51
N GLU A 7 3.80 -1.95 26.31
CA GLU A 7 3.50 -3.29 26.86
C GLU A 7 3.38 -4.32 25.73
N LYS A 8 2.75 -3.97 24.61
CA LYS A 8 2.60 -4.88 23.45
C LYS A 8 3.92 -5.09 22.73
N ILE A 9 4.69 -4.04 22.46
CA ILE A 9 6.01 -4.15 21.84
C ILE A 9 6.87 -5.13 22.64
N ILE A 10 6.99 -4.93 23.96
CA ILE A 10 7.82 -5.77 24.83
C ILE A 10 7.25 -7.20 24.94
N ALA A 11 5.94 -7.33 25.16
CA ALA A 11 5.32 -8.64 25.41
C ALA A 11 5.39 -9.58 24.18
N TYR A 12 5.39 -9.01 22.98
CA TYR A 12 5.39 -9.78 21.71
C TYR A 12 6.75 -9.73 21.00
N GLY A 13 7.71 -8.96 21.49
CA GLY A 13 9.04 -8.83 20.88
C GLY A 13 8.97 -8.14 19.51
N TYR A 14 8.12 -7.13 19.35
CA TYR A 14 8.07 -6.32 18.14
C TYR A 14 9.23 -5.33 18.07
N ASP A 15 9.68 -5.01 16.87
CA ASP A 15 10.74 -4.05 16.61
C ASP A 15 10.23 -2.58 16.65
N GLY A 16 8.95 -2.36 16.84
CA GLY A 16 8.34 -1.01 16.87
C GLY A 16 6.85 -1.02 16.67
N VAL A 17 6.33 0.10 16.18
CA VAL A 17 4.89 0.31 15.96
C VAL A 17 4.62 1.09 14.68
N ASP A 18 3.58 0.68 13.94
CA ASP A 18 3.02 1.45 12.83
C ASP A 18 1.77 2.20 13.27
N ILE A 19 1.68 3.48 12.92
CA ILE A 19 0.56 4.36 13.27
C ILE A 19 -0.31 4.59 12.04
N ASP A 20 -1.51 4.05 12.08
CA ASP A 20 -2.50 4.14 11.01
C ASP A 20 -3.79 4.79 11.54
N TRP A 21 -3.79 6.13 11.61
CA TRP A 21 -4.99 6.92 11.93
C TRP A 21 -5.54 7.60 10.68
N GLU A 22 -6.64 7.12 10.18
CA GLU A 22 -7.29 7.60 8.95
C GLU A 22 -8.59 8.36 9.27
N HIS A 23 -8.60 9.66 9.34
CA HIS A 23 -7.49 10.63 9.36
C HIS A 23 -7.79 11.70 10.42
N PRO A 24 -6.83 12.47 10.92
CA PRO A 24 -7.13 13.73 11.59
C PRO A 24 -7.94 14.63 10.65
N GLN A 25 -8.88 15.40 11.18
CA GLN A 25 -9.80 16.25 10.40
C GLN A 25 -9.88 17.69 10.92
N THR A 26 -9.13 18.00 11.97
CA THR A 26 -9.10 19.32 12.59
C THR A 26 -7.69 19.69 13.00
N VAL A 27 -7.43 20.98 13.18
CA VAL A 27 -6.15 21.48 13.71
C VAL A 27 -5.81 20.85 15.07
N GLN A 28 -6.84 20.68 15.93
CA GLN A 28 -6.64 20.06 17.23
C GLN A 28 -6.18 18.59 17.10
N GLN A 29 -6.82 17.81 16.22
CA GLN A 29 -6.45 16.41 15.98
C GLN A 29 -5.05 16.29 15.35
N ARG A 30 -4.71 17.18 14.40
CA ARG A 30 -3.37 17.29 13.85
C ARG A 30 -2.32 17.51 14.94
N ASN A 31 -2.57 18.48 15.83
CA ASN A 31 -1.65 18.77 16.90
C ASN A 31 -1.56 17.61 17.92
N ASN A 32 -2.69 16.97 18.22
CA ASN A 32 -2.72 15.79 19.09
C ASN A 32 -1.92 14.62 18.51
N LEU A 33 -2.02 14.39 17.19
CA LEU A 33 -1.19 13.37 16.52
C LEU A 33 0.29 13.69 16.65
N THR A 34 0.68 14.95 16.40
CA THR A 34 2.08 15.38 16.54
C THR A 34 2.60 15.16 17.96
N TYR A 35 1.90 15.64 18.98
CA TYR A 35 2.30 15.44 20.39
C TYR A 35 2.34 13.97 20.78
N PHE A 36 1.41 13.16 20.28
CA PHE A 36 1.40 11.72 20.53
C PHE A 36 2.66 11.05 19.96
N ILE A 37 3.06 11.39 18.73
CA ILE A 37 4.26 10.84 18.10
C ILE A 37 5.54 11.31 18.84
N GLU A 38 5.65 12.59 19.18
CA GLU A 38 6.78 13.14 19.96
C GLU A 38 6.93 12.43 21.32
N GLU A 39 5.82 12.21 22.05
CA GLU A 39 5.83 11.52 23.33
C GLU A 39 6.17 10.02 23.17
N LEU A 40 5.64 9.37 22.14
CA LEU A 40 5.90 7.97 21.83
C LEU A 40 7.37 7.73 21.50
N ASP A 41 7.94 8.55 20.60
CA ASP A 41 9.34 8.51 20.19
C ASP A 41 10.27 8.68 21.40
N SER A 42 10.09 9.76 22.16
CA SER A 42 10.87 9.99 23.38
C SER A 42 10.76 8.84 24.40
N THR A 43 9.61 8.18 24.45
CA THR A 43 9.40 7.07 25.39
C THR A 43 10.08 5.80 24.90
N LEU A 44 10.00 5.51 23.60
CA LEU A 44 10.66 4.35 22.99
C LEU A 44 12.17 4.50 23.02
N ASP A 45 12.73 5.67 22.68
CA ASP A 45 14.16 5.98 22.72
C ASP A 45 14.78 5.76 24.11
N ASN A 46 14.03 6.06 25.19
CA ASN A 46 14.47 5.81 26.55
C ASN A 46 14.50 4.31 26.92
N LEU A 47 13.80 3.46 26.17
CA LEU A 47 13.78 2.02 26.38
C LEU A 47 14.82 1.33 25.48
N ASP A 48 14.76 1.59 24.21
CA ASP A 48 15.69 1.10 23.19
C ASP A 48 15.59 2.02 21.96
N PRO A 49 16.65 2.74 21.60
CA PRO A 49 16.65 3.64 20.44
C PRO A 49 16.57 2.91 19.06
N GLU A 50 16.60 1.59 19.04
CA GLU A 50 16.42 0.81 17.83
C GLU A 50 14.93 0.51 17.53
N PHE A 51 13.99 0.85 18.43
CA PHE A 51 12.56 0.71 18.15
C PHE A 51 12.11 1.68 17.06
N LEU A 52 11.33 1.16 16.11
CA LEU A 52 10.86 1.91 14.96
C LEU A 52 9.47 2.50 15.19
N ILE A 53 9.27 3.71 14.69
CA ILE A 53 7.94 4.30 14.52
C ILE A 53 7.71 4.47 13.02
N THR A 54 6.70 3.82 12.47
CA THR A 54 6.25 4.02 11.11
C THR A 54 4.84 4.58 11.07
N MET A 55 4.45 5.18 9.95
CA MET A 55 3.15 5.84 9.86
C MET A 55 2.55 5.70 8.47
N ALA A 56 1.31 5.21 8.37
CA ALA A 56 0.52 5.28 7.15
C ALA A 56 0.08 6.73 6.87
N VAL A 57 0.27 7.19 5.63
CA VAL A 57 0.01 8.59 5.27
C VAL A 57 -0.71 8.74 3.93
N PRO A 58 -1.63 9.71 3.83
CA PRO A 58 -2.30 10.04 2.57
C PRO A 58 -1.35 10.74 1.60
N ILE A 59 -1.64 10.58 0.30
CA ILE A 59 -0.81 11.11 -0.80
C ILE A 59 -1.39 12.36 -1.47
N SER A 60 -2.37 12.98 -0.88
CA SER A 60 -2.99 14.20 -1.43
C SER A 60 -3.34 15.20 -0.33
N ASN A 61 -3.60 16.43 -0.72
CA ASN A 61 -3.95 17.49 0.23
C ASN A 61 -5.32 17.28 0.89
N TRP A 62 -6.17 16.39 0.35
CA TRP A 62 -7.49 16.11 0.93
C TRP A 62 -7.40 15.75 2.42
N ALA A 63 -6.58 14.77 2.77
CA ALA A 63 -6.32 14.41 4.17
C ALA A 63 -4.93 14.89 4.65
N GLY A 64 -3.94 14.99 3.77
CA GLY A 64 -2.57 15.34 4.11
C GLY A 64 -2.38 16.73 4.70
N GLN A 65 -3.33 17.66 4.50
CA GLN A 65 -3.35 18.97 5.17
C GLN A 65 -3.42 18.86 6.70
N TRP A 66 -3.93 17.74 7.20
CA TRP A 66 -4.11 17.46 8.62
C TRP A 66 -2.94 16.72 9.27
N TYR A 67 -1.83 16.53 8.54
CA TYR A 67 -0.59 15.98 9.08
C TYR A 67 0.46 17.07 9.14
N ASP A 68 1.10 17.24 10.29
CA ASP A 68 2.21 18.17 10.48
C ASP A 68 3.53 17.49 10.14
N PHE A 69 3.72 17.19 8.85
CA PHE A 69 4.90 16.46 8.39
C PHE A 69 6.23 17.10 8.81
N SER A 70 6.27 18.42 8.97
CA SER A 70 7.48 19.12 9.40
C SER A 70 7.92 18.70 10.80
N ASN A 71 6.95 18.54 11.70
CA ASN A 71 7.20 18.14 13.09
C ASN A 71 7.14 16.61 13.28
N LEU A 72 6.50 15.86 12.38
CA LEU A 72 6.46 14.40 12.43
C LEU A 72 7.75 13.75 11.92
N ARG A 73 8.35 14.29 10.86
CA ARG A 73 9.52 13.67 10.17
C ARG A 73 10.76 13.42 11.03
N PRO A 74 11.06 14.17 12.12
CA PRO A 74 12.17 13.85 13.00
C PRO A 74 11.95 12.59 13.84
N HIS A 75 10.69 12.22 14.10
CA HIS A 75 10.24 11.21 15.05
C HIS A 75 9.72 9.92 14.37
N VAL A 76 9.58 9.93 13.04
CA VAL A 76 9.08 8.80 12.26
C VAL A 76 10.19 8.27 11.36
N ASP A 77 10.44 6.97 11.43
CA ASP A 77 11.47 6.30 10.64
C ASP A 77 11.06 6.17 9.19
N PHE A 78 9.84 5.69 8.93
CA PHE A 78 9.28 5.56 7.59
C PHE A 78 7.83 6.00 7.51
N PHE A 79 7.49 6.69 6.42
CA PHE A 79 6.14 7.05 6.04
C PHE A 79 5.64 6.08 4.97
N ASN A 80 4.66 5.26 5.34
CA ASN A 80 4.01 4.31 4.45
C ASN A 80 2.96 5.05 3.61
N ALA A 81 3.34 5.53 2.43
CA ALA A 81 2.47 6.28 1.55
C ALA A 81 1.37 5.37 0.98
N MET A 82 0.11 5.67 1.26
CA MET A 82 -1.05 4.93 0.75
C MET A 82 -1.31 5.28 -0.73
N THR A 83 -0.42 4.83 -1.61
CA THR A 83 -0.45 5.06 -3.06
C THR A 83 -1.42 4.14 -3.78
N TYR A 84 -2.60 3.98 -3.22
CA TYR A 84 -3.73 3.21 -3.70
C TYR A 84 -5.04 3.93 -3.34
N ASP A 85 -6.17 3.35 -3.76
CA ASP A 85 -7.47 4.03 -3.68
C ASP A 85 -7.45 5.41 -4.36
N ILE A 86 -6.67 5.52 -5.44
CA ILE A 86 -6.58 6.75 -6.22
C ILE A 86 -7.91 6.96 -6.95
N HIS A 87 -8.46 5.89 -7.56
CA HIS A 87 -9.82 5.89 -8.10
C HIS A 87 -10.73 4.94 -7.34
N GLY A 88 -12.01 5.29 -7.30
CA GLY A 88 -13.04 4.50 -6.63
C GLY A 88 -14.44 5.02 -6.91
N GLY A 89 -15.41 4.69 -6.05
CA GLY A 89 -16.79 5.13 -6.19
C GLY A 89 -17.00 6.64 -6.08
N TRP A 90 -16.01 7.37 -5.63
CA TRP A 90 -15.96 8.84 -5.55
C TRP A 90 -15.47 9.51 -6.83
N SER A 91 -14.86 8.76 -7.74
CA SER A 91 -14.27 9.28 -8.97
C SER A 91 -15.34 9.59 -10.02
N SER A 92 -15.02 10.49 -10.95
CA SER A 92 -15.90 10.85 -12.07
C SER A 92 -15.91 9.80 -13.18
N HIS A 93 -14.94 8.90 -13.17
CA HIS A 93 -14.73 7.85 -14.19
C HIS A 93 -14.14 6.58 -13.57
N ALA A 94 -14.22 5.47 -14.29
CA ALA A 94 -13.62 4.21 -13.89
C ALA A 94 -12.11 4.27 -14.14
N GLY A 95 -11.32 4.35 -13.06
CA GLY A 95 -9.88 4.51 -13.13
C GLY A 95 -9.11 3.39 -12.42
N HIS A 96 -7.80 3.39 -12.57
CA HIS A 96 -6.93 2.43 -11.90
C HIS A 96 -6.87 2.66 -10.39
N ASN A 97 -6.87 1.58 -9.61
CA ASN A 97 -6.73 1.64 -8.16
C ASN A 97 -5.42 2.33 -7.74
N SER A 98 -4.32 2.02 -8.44
CA SER A 98 -2.99 2.47 -8.10
C SER A 98 -2.14 2.72 -9.36
N PRO A 99 -2.51 3.70 -10.23
CA PRO A 99 -1.76 4.00 -11.44
C PRO A 99 -0.40 4.61 -11.10
N LEU A 100 0.66 4.15 -11.80
CA LEU A 100 1.98 4.74 -11.61
C LEU A 100 2.02 6.19 -12.12
N TYR A 101 1.42 6.45 -13.27
CA TYR A 101 1.27 7.77 -13.88
C TYR A 101 -0.20 8.08 -14.17
N GLN A 102 -0.54 9.37 -14.27
CA GLN A 102 -1.92 9.78 -14.54
C GLN A 102 -2.43 9.27 -15.89
N SER A 103 -3.54 8.55 -15.86
CA SER A 103 -4.25 8.08 -17.04
C SER A 103 -5.76 8.31 -16.84
N PRO A 104 -6.36 9.27 -17.58
CA PRO A 104 -5.74 10.08 -18.64
C PRO A 104 -4.73 11.10 -18.11
N PRO A 105 -3.83 11.63 -18.96
CA PRO A 105 -2.92 12.70 -18.55
C PRO A 105 -3.69 13.91 -18.01
N GLY A 106 -3.26 14.42 -16.83
CA GLY A 106 -3.92 15.52 -16.15
C GLY A 106 -5.14 15.12 -15.32
N ASP A 107 -5.31 13.82 -15.04
CA ASP A 107 -6.36 13.31 -14.19
C ASP A 107 -6.32 13.95 -12.80
N ALA A 108 -7.48 14.47 -12.36
CA ALA A 108 -7.61 15.15 -11.07
C ALA A 108 -7.45 14.20 -9.86
N ASP A 109 -7.76 12.91 -10.04
CA ASP A 109 -7.61 11.91 -8.97
C ASP A 109 -6.13 11.54 -8.74
N GLY A 110 -5.27 11.78 -9.75
CA GLY A 110 -3.82 11.68 -9.59
C GLY A 110 -3.22 10.33 -9.96
N SER A 111 -2.09 10.03 -9.34
CA SER A 111 -1.28 8.82 -9.56
C SER A 111 -0.30 8.62 -8.40
N ILE A 112 0.42 7.51 -8.38
CA ILE A 112 1.56 7.32 -7.47
C ILE A 112 2.56 8.47 -7.61
N GLU A 113 2.96 8.81 -8.84
CA GLU A 113 3.92 9.88 -9.09
C GLU A 113 3.46 11.22 -8.50
N THR A 114 2.21 11.62 -8.74
CA THR A 114 1.68 12.88 -8.19
C THR A 114 1.62 12.85 -6.67
N GLY A 115 1.28 11.71 -6.09
CA GLY A 115 1.24 11.51 -4.64
C GLY A 115 2.64 11.58 -4.00
N ILE A 116 3.63 10.90 -4.57
CA ILE A 116 5.02 10.97 -4.09
C ILE A 116 5.55 12.42 -4.25
N ASN A 117 5.28 13.08 -5.39
CA ASN A 117 5.65 14.48 -5.59
C ASN A 117 4.97 15.42 -4.58
N TYR A 118 3.72 15.15 -4.19
CA TYR A 118 3.04 15.88 -3.11
C TYR A 118 3.79 15.72 -1.77
N LEU A 119 4.12 14.50 -1.37
CA LEU A 119 4.83 14.25 -0.12
C LEU A 119 6.22 14.89 -0.09
N VAL A 120 6.98 14.78 -1.17
CA VAL A 120 8.33 15.32 -1.27
C VAL A 120 8.34 16.84 -1.45
N ASN A 121 7.68 17.33 -2.51
CA ASN A 121 7.82 18.74 -2.92
C ASN A 121 6.91 19.70 -2.13
N THR A 122 5.73 19.21 -1.67
CA THR A 122 4.76 20.05 -0.96
C THR A 122 4.87 19.88 0.55
N ARG A 123 5.10 18.65 1.02
CA ARG A 123 5.14 18.35 2.44
C ARG A 123 6.57 18.25 3.00
N GLY A 124 7.60 18.20 2.15
CA GLY A 124 9.01 18.23 2.52
C GLY A 124 9.52 16.94 3.17
N LEU A 125 8.91 15.80 2.86
CA LEU A 125 9.42 14.50 3.30
C LEU A 125 10.64 14.11 2.46
N PRO A 126 11.70 13.59 3.07
CA PRO A 126 12.82 13.02 2.34
C PRO A 126 12.40 11.70 1.67
N GLU A 127 12.85 11.50 0.43
CA GLU A 127 12.47 10.34 -0.39
C GLU A 127 12.82 9.01 0.28
N GLU A 128 13.97 8.94 0.94
CA GLU A 128 14.47 7.77 1.67
C GLU A 128 13.64 7.37 2.88
N LYS A 129 12.77 8.24 3.37
CA LYS A 129 11.80 7.92 4.44
C LYS A 129 10.42 7.51 3.93
N ILE A 130 10.19 7.49 2.62
CA ILE A 130 8.90 7.16 2.03
C ILE A 130 8.91 5.72 1.51
N ASN A 131 8.02 4.89 2.02
CA ASN A 131 7.68 3.59 1.43
C ASN A 131 6.46 3.74 0.52
N MET A 132 6.58 3.31 -0.73
CA MET A 132 5.49 3.34 -1.69
C MET A 132 4.52 2.17 -1.44
N GLY A 133 3.23 2.47 -1.23
CA GLY A 133 2.20 1.47 -1.02
C GLY A 133 1.82 0.72 -2.30
N ILE A 134 1.69 -0.57 -2.18
CA ILE A 134 1.26 -1.48 -3.26
C ILE A 134 0.02 -2.23 -2.81
N PRO A 135 -1.13 -2.04 -3.51
CA PRO A 135 -2.35 -2.75 -3.16
C PRO A 135 -2.34 -4.17 -3.74
N PHE A 136 -2.74 -5.13 -2.93
CA PHE A 136 -3.00 -6.50 -3.39
C PHE A 136 -4.50 -6.73 -3.65
N TRP A 137 -5.22 -5.66 -4.02
CA TRP A 137 -6.61 -5.72 -4.46
C TRP A 137 -6.82 -4.80 -5.66
N GLY A 138 -7.85 -5.10 -6.41
CA GLY A 138 -8.30 -4.29 -7.53
C GLY A 138 -9.72 -3.77 -7.34
N LYS A 139 -10.20 -2.99 -8.29
CA LYS A 139 -11.53 -2.39 -8.28
C LYS A 139 -12.34 -2.80 -9.50
N LYS A 140 -13.54 -3.32 -9.23
CA LYS A 140 -14.49 -3.71 -10.28
C LYS A 140 -15.55 -2.62 -10.47
N TYR A 141 -15.69 -2.16 -11.71
CA TYR A 141 -16.64 -1.14 -12.15
C TYR A 141 -17.67 -1.71 -13.10
N ASN A 142 -18.89 -1.23 -13.06
CA ASN A 142 -19.85 -1.39 -14.15
C ASN A 142 -19.57 -0.31 -15.21
N ALA A 143 -18.61 -0.57 -16.07
CA ALA A 143 -18.09 0.31 -17.11
C ALA A 143 -17.65 -0.52 -18.33
N SER A 144 -17.68 0.05 -19.53
CA SER A 144 -17.25 -0.61 -20.77
C SER A 144 -15.79 -0.34 -21.14
N SER A 145 -15.14 0.61 -20.47
CA SER A 145 -13.74 0.98 -20.74
C SER A 145 -13.10 1.63 -19.52
N ILE A 146 -11.77 1.54 -19.45
CA ILE A 146 -10.98 2.39 -18.55
C ILE A 146 -11.17 3.87 -18.93
N ASN A 147 -11.14 4.75 -17.96
CA ASN A 147 -11.40 6.20 -18.09
C ASN A 147 -12.80 6.56 -18.63
N GLY A 148 -13.70 5.58 -18.73
CA GLY A 148 -15.09 5.77 -19.12
C GLY A 148 -16.00 6.00 -17.89
N SER A 149 -17.23 6.44 -18.17
CA SER A 149 -18.26 6.53 -17.12
C SER A 149 -18.62 5.15 -16.57
N PHE A 150 -18.97 5.08 -15.32
CA PHE A 150 -19.45 3.88 -14.66
C PHE A 150 -20.80 4.13 -13.94
N THR A 151 -21.46 3.05 -13.55
CA THR A 151 -22.73 3.09 -12.83
C THR A 151 -22.73 2.16 -11.64
N GLY A 152 -23.54 2.47 -10.61
CA GLY A 152 -23.66 1.65 -9.41
C GLY A 152 -22.41 1.70 -8.52
N SER A 153 -22.26 0.70 -7.66
CA SER A 153 -21.16 0.62 -6.70
C SER A 153 -19.89 0.06 -7.33
N VAL A 154 -18.75 0.59 -6.92
CA VAL A 154 -17.43 0.01 -7.17
C VAL A 154 -17.18 -1.05 -6.10
N ILE A 155 -16.60 -2.19 -6.50
CA ILE A 155 -16.37 -3.33 -5.61
C ILE A 155 -14.88 -3.63 -5.59
N ASP A 156 -14.33 -3.69 -4.38
CA ASP A 156 -12.97 -4.16 -4.17
C ASP A 156 -12.91 -5.68 -4.31
N MET A 157 -11.84 -6.18 -4.93
CA MET A 157 -11.59 -7.59 -5.14
C MET A 157 -10.14 -7.92 -4.79
N HIS A 158 -9.90 -8.94 -3.97
CA HIS A 158 -8.55 -9.39 -3.68
C HIS A 158 -7.85 -9.87 -4.95
N TYR A 159 -6.53 -9.74 -5.01
CA TYR A 159 -5.76 -10.20 -6.17
C TYR A 159 -5.99 -11.69 -6.46
N SER A 160 -6.02 -12.52 -5.41
CA SER A 160 -6.33 -13.96 -5.50
C SER A 160 -7.70 -14.27 -6.12
N GLU A 161 -8.67 -13.34 -6.02
CA GLU A 161 -9.98 -13.48 -6.67
C GLU A 161 -9.96 -13.01 -8.13
N ILE A 162 -9.04 -12.10 -8.48
CA ILE A 162 -8.92 -11.54 -9.83
C ILE A 162 -8.12 -12.49 -10.74
N LEU A 163 -7.06 -13.09 -10.22
CA LEU A 163 -6.16 -13.93 -10.98
C LEU A 163 -6.86 -15.07 -11.78
N PRO A 164 -7.82 -15.82 -11.19
CA PRO A 164 -8.55 -16.86 -11.94
C PRO A 164 -9.43 -16.31 -13.07
N LEU A 165 -9.79 -15.02 -13.05
CA LEU A 165 -10.65 -14.42 -14.08
C LEU A 165 -9.88 -14.12 -15.35
N VAL A 166 -8.56 -14.03 -15.30
CA VAL A 166 -7.72 -13.85 -16.49
C VAL A 166 -7.91 -15.07 -17.39
N ALA A 167 -8.54 -14.89 -18.54
CA ALA A 167 -8.92 -15.94 -19.51
C ALA A 167 -10.22 -16.73 -19.18
N ASP A 168 -11.02 -16.30 -18.21
CA ASP A 168 -12.35 -16.89 -17.95
C ASP A 168 -13.46 -15.83 -18.13
N GLY A 169 -13.79 -15.55 -19.37
CA GLY A 169 -14.81 -14.55 -19.76
C GLY A 169 -14.36 -13.09 -19.57
N TRP A 170 -13.04 -12.86 -19.43
CA TRP A 170 -12.42 -11.55 -19.29
C TRP A 170 -11.19 -11.44 -20.19
N THR A 171 -11.10 -10.33 -20.91
CA THR A 171 -9.96 -10.00 -21.77
C THR A 171 -8.97 -9.11 -21.04
N TYR A 172 -7.71 -9.55 -20.98
CA TYR A 172 -6.60 -8.78 -20.43
C TYR A 172 -6.28 -7.57 -21.32
N GLN A 173 -6.02 -6.44 -20.68
CA GLN A 173 -5.55 -5.21 -21.31
C GLN A 173 -4.40 -4.61 -20.47
N TRP A 174 -3.58 -3.81 -21.13
CA TRP A 174 -2.51 -3.05 -20.50
C TRP A 174 -2.67 -1.57 -20.80
N ASP A 175 -2.67 -0.72 -19.78
CA ASP A 175 -2.58 0.74 -19.93
C ASP A 175 -1.11 1.14 -19.86
N ASP A 176 -0.54 1.46 -21.01
CA ASP A 176 0.88 1.82 -21.09
C ASP A 176 1.19 3.21 -20.47
N VAL A 177 0.19 4.06 -20.31
CA VAL A 177 0.34 5.35 -19.61
C VAL A 177 0.37 5.10 -18.11
N ALA A 178 -0.63 4.45 -17.55
CA ALA A 178 -0.73 4.16 -16.12
C ALA A 178 0.30 3.12 -15.63
N LYS A 179 0.89 2.32 -16.56
CA LYS A 179 1.71 1.13 -16.23
C LYS A 179 0.95 0.13 -15.36
N CYS A 180 -0.31 -0.07 -15.66
CA CYS A 180 -1.21 -0.95 -14.94
C CYS A 180 -2.02 -1.85 -15.86
N PRO A 181 -2.30 -3.11 -15.45
CA PRO A 181 -3.25 -3.97 -16.14
C PRO A 181 -4.69 -3.64 -15.78
N TYR A 182 -5.60 -4.06 -16.63
CA TYR A 182 -7.02 -4.16 -16.32
C TYR A 182 -7.66 -5.29 -17.13
N LEU A 183 -8.79 -5.77 -16.66
CA LEU A 183 -9.60 -6.75 -17.35
C LEU A 183 -10.87 -6.08 -17.89
N ILE A 184 -11.27 -6.43 -19.10
CA ILE A 184 -12.59 -6.10 -19.65
C ILE A 184 -13.37 -7.39 -19.76
N LYS A 185 -14.59 -7.40 -19.21
CA LYS A 185 -15.49 -8.54 -19.41
C LYS A 185 -15.85 -8.68 -20.87
N ASP A 186 -15.95 -9.91 -21.40
CA ASP A 186 -16.14 -10.16 -22.84
C ASP A 186 -17.41 -9.53 -23.40
N ASP A 187 -18.45 -9.36 -22.56
CA ASP A 187 -19.68 -8.64 -22.91
C ASP A 187 -19.56 -7.10 -22.77
N GLN A 188 -18.39 -6.59 -22.43
CA GLN A 188 -18.06 -5.17 -22.22
C GLN A 188 -18.91 -4.47 -21.15
N SER A 189 -19.50 -5.21 -20.23
CA SER A 189 -20.36 -4.65 -19.17
C SER A 189 -19.58 -4.21 -17.94
N LYS A 190 -18.35 -4.70 -17.76
CA LYS A 190 -17.54 -4.46 -16.54
C LYS A 190 -16.05 -4.40 -16.87
N ILE A 191 -15.34 -3.67 -16.03
CA ILE A 191 -13.87 -3.71 -15.98
C ILE A 191 -13.39 -4.03 -14.55
N ILE A 192 -12.19 -4.58 -14.46
CA ILE A 192 -11.46 -4.75 -13.18
C ILE A 192 -10.09 -4.14 -13.37
N THR A 193 -9.72 -3.18 -12.52
CA THR A 193 -8.39 -2.59 -12.47
C THR A 193 -7.61 -3.20 -11.30
N TYR A 194 -6.35 -3.53 -11.49
CA TYR A 194 -5.56 -4.25 -10.49
C TYR A 194 -4.05 -4.07 -10.74
N ASP A 195 -3.23 -4.71 -9.95
CA ASP A 195 -1.79 -4.85 -10.17
C ASP A 195 -1.42 -6.29 -10.54
N ASN A 196 -0.39 -6.47 -11.36
CA ASN A 196 0.19 -7.76 -11.72
C ASN A 196 1.74 -7.70 -11.64
N PRO A 197 2.47 -8.80 -11.82
CA PRO A 197 3.94 -8.78 -11.75
C PRO A 197 4.60 -7.72 -12.64
N LEU A 198 4.04 -7.40 -13.81
CA LEU A 198 4.61 -6.38 -14.70
C LEU A 198 4.41 -4.96 -14.11
N SER A 199 3.23 -4.63 -13.59
CA SER A 199 3.02 -3.33 -12.92
C SER A 199 3.87 -3.20 -11.66
N ILE A 200 4.06 -4.29 -10.88
CA ILE A 200 4.97 -4.34 -9.74
C ILE A 200 6.41 -4.06 -10.17
N GLN A 201 6.87 -4.62 -11.30
CA GLN A 201 8.19 -4.31 -11.84
C GLN A 201 8.34 -2.80 -12.05
N HIS A 202 7.43 -2.17 -12.80
CA HIS A 202 7.49 -0.73 -13.08
C HIS A 202 7.46 0.12 -11.79
N LYS A 203 6.64 -0.27 -10.81
CA LYS A 203 6.56 0.40 -9.52
C LYS A 203 7.85 0.27 -8.72
N CYS A 204 8.45 -0.92 -8.66
CA CYS A 204 9.74 -1.13 -7.99
C CYS A 204 10.88 -0.36 -8.68
N GLU A 205 10.91 -0.35 -10.01
CA GLU A 205 11.86 0.45 -10.79
C GLU A 205 11.71 1.95 -10.52
N TYR A 206 10.46 2.46 -10.48
CA TYR A 206 10.18 3.85 -10.12
C TYR A 206 10.68 4.18 -8.71
N ALA A 207 10.35 3.35 -7.72
CA ALA A 207 10.74 3.56 -6.33
C ALA A 207 12.28 3.58 -6.18
N LYS A 208 12.99 2.66 -6.83
CA LYS A 208 14.46 2.63 -6.86
C LYS A 208 15.05 3.87 -7.52
N ASN A 209 14.53 4.28 -8.67
CA ASN A 209 15.02 5.46 -9.42
C ASN A 209 14.79 6.76 -8.63
N ARG A 210 13.76 6.80 -7.78
CA ARG A 210 13.45 7.91 -6.87
C ARG A 210 14.18 7.79 -5.53
N THR A 211 14.95 6.73 -5.29
CA THR A 211 15.62 6.46 -4.01
C THR A 211 14.66 6.44 -2.81
N LEU A 212 13.42 5.93 -3.02
CA LEU A 212 12.48 5.76 -1.92
C LEU A 212 13.00 4.74 -0.92
N GLY A 213 12.58 4.87 0.35
CA GLY A 213 12.98 3.98 1.45
C GLY A 213 12.60 2.52 1.22
N GLY A 214 11.45 2.30 0.58
CA GLY A 214 10.96 0.95 0.36
C GLY A 214 9.64 0.87 -0.39
N VAL A 215 9.04 -0.31 -0.29
CA VAL A 215 7.66 -0.56 -0.68
C VAL A 215 6.90 -1.12 0.52
N MET A 216 5.63 -0.75 0.65
CA MET A 216 4.71 -1.24 1.66
C MET A 216 3.57 -2.00 0.96
N VAL A 217 3.12 -3.09 1.51
CA VAL A 217 2.06 -3.93 0.94
C VAL A 217 0.81 -3.88 1.81
N TRP A 218 -0.35 -3.65 1.18
CA TRP A 218 -1.65 -3.87 1.79
C TRP A 218 -2.51 -4.75 0.87
N ALA A 219 -2.88 -5.98 1.23
CA ALA A 219 -2.37 -6.75 2.37
C ALA A 219 -1.88 -8.11 1.88
N LEU A 220 -0.89 -8.68 2.56
CA LEU A 220 -0.28 -9.97 2.18
C LEU A 220 -1.29 -11.10 1.98
N GLY A 221 -2.34 -11.15 2.81
CA GLY A 221 -3.39 -12.17 2.72
C GLY A 221 -4.30 -12.08 1.48
N TYR A 222 -4.14 -11.05 0.63
CA TYR A 222 -4.89 -10.88 -0.62
C TYR A 222 -4.18 -11.45 -1.85
N ASP A 223 -2.92 -11.87 -1.70
CA ASP A 223 -2.12 -12.52 -2.74
C ASP A 223 -2.48 -14.00 -2.91
N ASP A 224 -2.12 -14.58 -4.04
CA ASP A 224 -1.96 -16.02 -4.22
C ASP A 224 -0.48 -16.36 -4.24
N MET A 225 0.08 -16.61 -3.04
CA MET A 225 1.51 -16.91 -2.87
C MET A 225 1.93 -18.25 -3.51
N SER A 226 0.97 -19.11 -3.87
CA SER A 226 1.24 -20.38 -4.55
C SER A 226 1.39 -20.22 -6.07
N SER A 227 0.95 -19.09 -6.60
CA SER A 227 0.98 -18.78 -8.03
C SER A 227 2.37 -18.29 -8.48
N ASP A 228 2.73 -18.60 -9.71
CA ASP A 228 3.87 -17.98 -10.38
C ASP A 228 3.66 -16.48 -10.65
N GLU A 229 2.40 -16.04 -10.66
CA GLU A 229 1.97 -14.64 -10.79
C GLU A 229 1.84 -13.92 -9.43
N SER A 230 2.36 -14.48 -8.33
CA SER A 230 2.32 -13.87 -6.99
C SER A 230 2.93 -12.47 -6.99
N LEU A 231 2.20 -11.49 -6.43
CA LEU A 231 2.69 -10.11 -6.29
C LEU A 231 3.83 -10.02 -5.27
N THR A 232 3.76 -10.80 -4.19
CA THR A 232 4.86 -10.95 -3.23
C THR A 232 6.11 -11.49 -3.92
N GLY A 233 5.94 -12.51 -4.80
CA GLY A 233 7.03 -13.06 -5.61
C GLY A 233 7.65 -12.00 -6.54
N ALA A 234 6.83 -11.17 -7.15
CA ALA A 234 7.29 -10.07 -8.00
C ALA A 234 8.06 -9.00 -7.20
N ILE A 235 7.59 -8.62 -6.02
CA ILE A 235 8.31 -7.68 -5.13
C ILE A 235 9.67 -8.27 -4.73
N ASN A 236 9.73 -9.54 -4.33
CA ASN A 236 10.99 -10.21 -4.00
C ASN A 236 11.98 -10.17 -5.16
N LEU A 237 11.48 -10.40 -6.38
CA LEU A 237 12.32 -10.36 -7.58
C LEU A 237 12.80 -8.94 -7.92
N TYR A 238 11.87 -7.98 -7.98
CA TYR A 238 12.17 -6.65 -8.54
C TYR A 238 12.65 -5.63 -7.50
N TRP A 239 12.26 -5.78 -6.24
CA TRP A 239 12.74 -4.91 -5.16
C TRP A 239 13.99 -5.46 -4.48
N LEU A 240 13.96 -6.71 -4.01
CA LEU A 240 15.04 -7.33 -3.25
C LEU A 240 16.12 -7.99 -4.13
N ASN A 241 15.89 -8.11 -5.46
CA ASN A 241 16.73 -8.86 -6.40
C ASN A 241 16.93 -10.34 -6.00
N ILE A 242 15.96 -10.92 -5.32
CA ILE A 242 15.96 -12.33 -4.95
C ILE A 242 15.32 -13.11 -6.10
N GLU A 243 16.12 -13.81 -6.90
CA GLU A 243 15.59 -14.76 -7.89
C GLU A 243 14.83 -15.88 -7.16
N LYS A 244 13.66 -16.27 -7.69
CA LYS A 244 13.00 -17.51 -7.26
C LYS A 244 14.04 -18.66 -7.42
N SER A 245 14.57 -19.19 -6.34
CA SER A 245 15.34 -20.41 -6.42
C SER A 245 14.42 -21.48 -6.99
N LYS A 246 14.81 -22.15 -8.07
CA LYS A 246 14.04 -23.21 -8.74
C LYS A 246 13.76 -24.43 -7.86
N LYS A 247 14.12 -24.36 -6.59
CA LYS A 247 13.75 -25.25 -5.50
C LYS A 247 13.75 -24.43 -4.22
N SER A 248 12.59 -24.00 -3.74
CA SER A 248 12.43 -23.77 -2.32
C SER A 248 12.61 -25.15 -1.66
N VAL A 249 13.79 -25.44 -1.18
CA VAL A 249 13.92 -26.40 -0.10
C VAL A 249 13.31 -25.66 1.10
N LEU A 250 12.00 -25.79 1.25
CA LEU A 250 11.38 -25.47 2.53
C LEU A 250 12.16 -26.30 3.56
N PRO A 251 12.61 -25.71 4.67
CA PRO A 251 13.09 -26.50 5.79
C PRO A 251 12.01 -27.55 6.10
N GLU A 252 12.41 -28.80 6.31
CA GLU A 252 11.48 -29.91 6.59
C GLU A 252 10.61 -29.65 7.81
N GLU A 253 11.00 -28.66 8.64
CA GLU A 253 10.20 -28.13 9.76
C GLU A 253 10.39 -26.61 9.83
N ILE A 254 9.33 -25.85 9.59
CA ILE A 254 9.24 -24.44 9.98
C ILE A 254 8.47 -24.45 11.31
N GLU A 255 9.17 -24.32 12.44
CA GLU A 255 8.54 -23.93 13.68
C GLU A 255 8.13 -22.45 13.58
N LEU A 256 6.90 -22.23 13.13
CA LEU A 256 6.24 -20.94 13.27
C LEU A 256 5.80 -20.81 14.72
N ASN A 257 6.59 -20.19 15.55
CA ASN A 257 6.15 -19.69 16.85
C ASN A 257 5.24 -18.48 16.61
N THR A 258 3.99 -18.75 16.20
CA THR A 258 2.96 -17.72 16.12
C THR A 258 2.47 -17.44 17.52
N TYR A 259 2.79 -16.26 18.04
CA TYR A 259 2.10 -15.76 19.23
C TYR A 259 0.61 -15.60 18.91
N PRO A 260 -0.30 -15.88 19.86
CA PRO A 260 -1.72 -15.80 19.60
C PRO A 260 -2.07 -14.38 19.11
N ASN A 261 -2.72 -14.32 17.97
CA ASN A 261 -3.30 -13.08 17.46
C ASN A 261 -4.18 -12.47 18.58
N PRO A 262 -3.94 -11.23 19.03
CA PRO A 262 -4.69 -10.63 20.13
C PRO A 262 -6.19 -10.52 19.85
N PHE A 263 -6.61 -10.62 18.57
CA PHE A 263 -8.02 -10.66 18.16
C PHE A 263 -8.59 -12.09 18.04
N ASN A 264 -7.76 -13.12 18.11
CA ASN A 264 -8.21 -14.52 18.10
C ASN A 264 -7.32 -15.42 18.97
N PRO A 265 -7.49 -15.39 20.30
CA PRO A 265 -6.66 -16.15 21.25
C PRO A 265 -6.81 -17.67 21.14
N LYS A 266 -7.65 -18.19 20.23
CA LYS A 266 -7.87 -19.62 20.02
C LYS A 266 -7.22 -20.17 18.76
N MET A 267 -6.57 -19.34 17.94
CA MET A 267 -5.85 -19.83 16.77
C MET A 267 -4.50 -20.41 17.21
N LYS A 268 -4.45 -21.73 17.37
CA LYS A 268 -3.23 -22.51 17.26
C LYS A 268 -3.13 -22.95 15.80
N ILE A 269 -2.09 -22.52 15.11
CA ILE A 269 -1.65 -23.13 13.87
C ILE A 269 -0.69 -24.24 14.22
#